data_1dbb68f775a80134858a164374f268d4
#
_entry.id   1dbb68f775a80134858a164374f268d4
#
_cell.length_a   1.000
_cell.length_b   1.000
_cell.length_c   1.000
_cell.angle_alpha   90.00
_cell.angle_beta   90.00
_cell.angle_gamma   90.00
#
_symmetry.space_group_name_H-M   'P 1'
#
loop_
_entity.id
_entity.type
_entity.pdbx_description
1 polymer ?
#
loop_
_entity_poly.entity_id
_entity_poly.type
_entity_poly.pdbx_seq_one_letter_code
_entity_poly.pdbx_strand_id
1 'polypeptide(L)'
;AAFSKQDKMFPWKGYAGFRFTNSKGKEGEFDLVIVTHCNVIIVELKDWNHQPITCVNGRWYKGDRDMGTSPVTVTKNKVFTLQNKLEKYRSKFTNKGRVPFIKYMVVMTGDADFSQLQGLDKDLTISLDDFLKLANASEFNNKFPTNHPLQRTVNQDFDIFDELFLGNQTKARSLNVGGYTAEDVIFDHPKGIYKEYYAVTKGEFRNEALLRWWDFSKVSGVKGSTPNGRGQIVSRERNVLQYLKNHNQELYNHCLRSLTPFDPDEVTTISAELFEFPSNHFRFNEFIGKYASLYSEADLLVIAKILLAQFVSLHKLQVAHRDINSHSLWLSQSKTVIISNLACAYFKPVGTVGDYREQLAVGAIEAIGDESENQKFNTPFESDVYALAIMLWHLLSGQRISQDTLLSLQSDLKKSSAFYAPVIYDAIFNKAFKDALDFLTAFQAAEPKRAEVLTFDAKLLEPYRHSINH
;
A
#
# COMPACT_ATOMS: atom_id res chain seq x y z
N ALA A 1 -18.71 12.67 6.48
CA ALA A 1 -19.00 13.61 5.38
C ALA A 1 -20.51 13.68 5.06
N ALA A 2 -21.23 12.53 4.92
CA ALA A 2 -22.66 12.52 4.61
C ALA A 2 -23.50 13.22 5.70
N PHE A 3 -23.19 12.95 6.97
CA PHE A 3 -23.88 13.56 8.12
C PHE A 3 -23.44 15.02 8.39
N SER A 4 -22.30 15.46 7.94
CA SER A 4 -21.78 16.83 8.16
C SER A 4 -22.37 17.88 7.22
N LYS A 5 -23.06 17.48 6.16
CA LYS A 5 -23.66 18.38 5.16
C LYS A 5 -25.11 18.74 5.45
N GLN A 6 -25.66 18.18 6.53
CA GLN A 6 -27.07 18.38 6.87
C GLN A 6 -27.32 19.65 7.67
N ASP A 7 -28.56 20.03 7.63
CA ASP A 7 -29.13 21.27 8.11
C ASP A 7 -28.58 21.71 9.47
N LYS A 8 -28.21 22.98 9.58
CA LYS A 8 -27.64 23.62 10.78
C LYS A 8 -28.54 23.55 12.03
N MET A 9 -29.75 23.00 11.91
CA MET A 9 -30.70 22.88 13.02
C MET A 9 -30.39 21.73 13.99
N PHE A 10 -29.54 20.75 13.61
CA PHE A 10 -29.22 19.61 14.46
C PHE A 10 -27.72 19.51 14.71
N PRO A 11 -27.27 19.62 15.97
CA PRO A 11 -25.89 19.33 16.29
C PRO A 11 -25.63 17.83 16.12
N TRP A 12 -24.69 17.49 15.23
CA TRP A 12 -24.26 16.14 14.99
C TRP A 12 -22.75 16.08 15.06
N LYS A 13 -22.22 15.15 15.86
CA LYS A 13 -20.78 14.93 15.94
C LYS A 13 -20.48 13.45 15.98
N GLY A 14 -19.54 12.99 15.16
CA GLY A 14 -19.09 11.60 15.09
C GLY A 14 -17.73 11.43 15.76
N TYR A 15 -17.56 10.38 16.54
CA TYR A 15 -16.34 9.96 17.18
C TYR A 15 -16.03 8.52 16.77
N ALA A 16 -14.86 8.28 16.22
CA ALA A 16 -14.47 6.97 15.71
C ALA A 16 -13.22 6.45 16.40
N GLY A 17 -13.13 5.13 16.53
CA GLY A 17 -11.92 4.44 16.94
C GLY A 17 -11.43 4.79 18.35
N PHE A 18 -12.21 4.49 19.40
CA PHE A 18 -11.77 4.71 20.79
C PHE A 18 -12.10 3.50 21.66
N ARG A 19 -11.49 3.43 22.84
CA ARG A 19 -11.68 2.34 23.81
C ARG A 19 -12.08 2.84 25.17
N PHE A 20 -12.96 2.09 25.80
CA PHE A 20 -13.26 2.26 27.21
C PHE A 20 -13.06 0.95 27.98
N THR A 21 -12.47 1.06 29.15
CA THR A 21 -12.40 -0.03 30.11
C THR A 21 -13.69 -0.04 30.94
N ASN A 22 -14.38 -1.18 31.01
CA ASN A 22 -15.54 -1.35 31.85
C ASN A 22 -15.14 -1.50 33.33
N SER A 23 -16.15 -1.58 34.23
CA SER A 23 -15.94 -1.73 35.69
C SER A 23 -15.23 -3.03 36.08
N LYS A 24 -15.17 -4.02 35.19
CA LYS A 24 -14.47 -5.31 35.38
C LYS A 24 -13.06 -5.33 34.75
N GLY A 25 -12.54 -4.19 34.33
CA GLY A 25 -11.23 -4.08 33.70
C GLY A 25 -11.18 -4.56 32.23
N LYS A 26 -12.30 -4.98 31.62
CA LYS A 26 -12.34 -5.41 30.25
C LYS A 26 -12.50 -4.21 29.32
N GLU A 27 -11.63 -4.09 28.33
CA GLU A 27 -11.71 -3.06 27.31
C GLU A 27 -12.78 -3.38 26.27
N GLY A 28 -13.52 -2.34 25.85
CA GLY A 28 -14.45 -2.36 24.73
C GLY A 28 -14.04 -1.32 23.70
N GLU A 29 -13.84 -1.75 22.47
CA GLU A 29 -13.57 -0.87 21.32
C GLU A 29 -14.90 -0.43 20.72
N PHE A 30 -14.97 0.85 20.33
CA PHE A 30 -16.11 1.47 19.67
C PHE A 30 -15.69 1.93 18.29
N ASP A 31 -16.33 1.38 17.26
CA ASP A 31 -15.98 1.71 15.87
C ASP A 31 -16.42 3.14 15.54
N LEU A 32 -17.68 3.49 15.86
CA LEU A 32 -18.22 4.82 15.66
C LEU A 32 -19.30 5.12 16.70
N VAL A 33 -19.27 6.33 17.25
CA VAL A 33 -20.36 6.89 18.05
C VAL A 33 -20.79 8.21 17.43
N ILE A 34 -22.09 8.36 17.21
CA ILE A 34 -22.70 9.58 16.68
C ILE A 34 -23.51 10.23 17.79
N VAL A 35 -23.16 11.45 18.15
CA VAL A 35 -23.92 12.28 19.07
C VAL A 35 -24.81 13.19 18.26
N THR A 36 -26.11 13.11 18.50
CA THR A 36 -27.13 13.92 17.83
C THR A 36 -27.85 14.81 18.86
N HIS A 37 -28.79 15.63 18.41
CA HIS A 37 -29.59 16.49 19.26
C HIS A 37 -30.48 15.74 20.27
N CYS A 38 -30.69 14.45 20.11
CA CYS A 38 -31.61 13.69 20.95
C CYS A 38 -31.10 12.32 21.38
N ASN A 39 -30.14 11.74 20.70
CA ASN A 39 -29.61 10.41 20.97
C ASN A 39 -28.10 10.35 20.79
N VAL A 40 -27.47 9.45 21.53
CA VAL A 40 -26.15 8.95 21.27
C VAL A 40 -26.28 7.59 20.60
N ILE A 41 -25.66 7.39 19.45
CA ILE A 41 -25.81 6.16 18.66
C ILE A 41 -24.46 5.45 18.57
N ILE A 42 -24.38 4.24 19.09
CA ILE A 42 -23.23 3.36 18.91
C ILE A 42 -23.44 2.59 17.61
N VAL A 43 -22.48 2.70 16.70
CA VAL A 43 -22.47 2.00 15.42
C VAL A 43 -21.31 1.01 15.42
N GLU A 44 -21.62 -0.25 15.29
CA GLU A 44 -20.66 -1.34 15.09
C GLU A 44 -20.54 -1.62 13.60
N LEU A 45 -19.34 -1.59 13.06
CA LEU A 45 -19.10 -1.82 11.63
C LEU A 45 -18.65 -3.26 11.39
N LYS A 46 -19.19 -3.92 10.36
CA LYS A 46 -18.81 -5.27 9.95
C LYS A 46 -18.56 -5.32 8.45
N ASP A 47 -17.32 -5.46 8.06
CA ASP A 47 -16.91 -5.61 6.67
C ASP A 47 -16.84 -7.09 6.28
N TRP A 48 -18.00 -7.72 6.15
CA TRP A 48 -18.14 -9.12 5.77
C TRP A 48 -18.72 -9.23 4.37
N ASN A 49 -18.17 -10.15 3.58
CA ASN A 49 -18.44 -10.25 2.15
C ASN A 49 -18.79 -11.69 1.73
N HIS A 50 -19.55 -11.82 0.65
CA HIS A 50 -19.74 -12.98 -0.22
C HIS A 50 -20.47 -14.20 0.36
N GLN A 51 -20.88 -14.22 1.59
CA GLN A 51 -21.60 -15.36 2.17
C GLN A 51 -22.76 -14.89 3.03
N PRO A 52 -23.84 -15.69 3.13
CA PRO A 52 -24.98 -15.35 3.96
C PRO A 52 -24.60 -15.34 5.44
N ILE A 53 -25.21 -14.42 6.17
CA ILE A 53 -25.09 -14.31 7.62
C ILE A 53 -26.35 -14.90 8.26
N THR A 54 -26.12 -15.83 9.17
CA THR A 54 -27.19 -16.45 9.97
C THR A 54 -26.92 -16.26 11.47
N CYS A 55 -27.95 -16.38 12.30
CA CYS A 55 -27.82 -16.34 13.76
C CYS A 55 -28.42 -17.61 14.36
N VAL A 56 -27.60 -18.36 15.08
CA VAL A 56 -28.03 -19.57 15.82
C VAL A 56 -27.59 -19.43 17.29
N ASN A 57 -28.51 -19.52 18.21
CA ASN A 57 -28.22 -19.43 19.65
C ASN A 57 -27.39 -18.19 20.05
N GLY A 58 -27.68 -17.02 19.42
CA GLY A 58 -27.00 -15.77 19.72
C GLY A 58 -25.56 -15.69 19.18
N ARG A 59 -25.18 -16.60 18.30
CA ARG A 59 -23.90 -16.60 17.57
C ARG A 59 -24.16 -16.37 16.09
N TRP A 60 -23.34 -15.53 15.48
CA TRP A 60 -23.43 -15.31 14.04
C TRP A 60 -22.49 -16.22 13.27
N TYR A 61 -22.98 -16.68 12.13
CA TYR A 61 -22.26 -17.51 11.18
C TYR A 61 -22.19 -16.80 9.84
N LYS A 62 -21.06 -16.90 9.17
CA LYS A 62 -20.84 -16.47 7.78
C LYS A 62 -20.66 -17.74 6.95
N GLY A 63 -21.70 -18.16 6.24
CA GLY A 63 -21.80 -19.53 5.75
C GLY A 63 -21.69 -20.51 6.92
N ASP A 64 -20.79 -21.48 6.85
CA ASP A 64 -20.54 -22.44 7.92
C ASP A 64 -19.55 -21.97 9.00
N ARG A 65 -18.94 -20.78 8.81
CA ARG A 65 -17.93 -20.26 9.74
C ARG A 65 -18.58 -19.54 10.92
N ASP A 66 -18.28 -20.01 12.13
CA ASP A 66 -18.65 -19.33 13.37
C ASP A 66 -17.87 -18.01 13.54
N MET A 67 -18.61 -16.90 13.58
CA MET A 67 -18.08 -15.55 13.76
C MET A 67 -18.13 -15.08 15.22
N GLY A 68 -18.61 -15.91 16.11
CA GLY A 68 -18.72 -15.63 17.54
C GLY A 68 -20.08 -15.06 17.96
N THR A 69 -20.11 -14.43 19.13
CA THR A 69 -21.32 -13.81 19.68
C THR A 69 -21.86 -12.73 18.74
N SER A 70 -23.19 -12.68 18.59
CA SER A 70 -23.89 -11.67 17.80
C SER A 70 -23.31 -10.27 18.02
N PRO A 71 -22.89 -9.54 16.96
CA PRO A 71 -22.46 -8.15 17.06
C PRO A 71 -23.51 -7.25 17.70
N VAL A 72 -24.80 -7.51 17.50
CA VAL A 72 -25.90 -6.79 18.15
C VAL A 72 -25.85 -6.96 19.67
N THR A 73 -25.64 -8.19 20.14
CA THR A 73 -25.47 -8.48 21.57
C THR A 73 -24.20 -7.83 22.15
N VAL A 74 -23.09 -7.89 21.42
CA VAL A 74 -21.83 -7.26 21.84
C VAL A 74 -22.02 -5.74 21.95
N THR A 75 -22.65 -5.12 20.96
CA THR A 75 -22.90 -3.66 20.95
C THR A 75 -23.86 -3.24 22.03
N LYS A 76 -24.87 -4.05 22.34
CA LYS A 76 -25.75 -3.82 23.50
C LYS A 76 -24.95 -3.72 24.80
N ASN A 77 -23.96 -4.57 25.02
CA ASN A 77 -23.10 -4.50 26.19
C ASN A 77 -22.26 -3.21 26.24
N LYS A 78 -21.87 -2.67 25.06
CA LYS A 78 -21.17 -1.38 24.94
C LYS A 78 -22.04 -0.22 25.40
N VAL A 79 -23.40 -0.30 25.23
CA VAL A 79 -24.34 0.71 25.73
C VAL A 79 -24.17 0.90 27.22
N PHE A 80 -24.16 -0.19 28.01
CA PHE A 80 -23.99 -0.10 29.44
C PHE A 80 -22.64 0.51 29.84
N THR A 81 -21.59 0.17 29.12
CA THR A 81 -20.25 0.75 29.37
C THR A 81 -20.26 2.26 29.12
N LEU A 82 -20.84 2.71 28.02
CA LEU A 82 -20.92 4.13 27.68
C LEU A 82 -21.83 4.88 28.64
N GLN A 83 -22.96 4.31 28.96
CA GLN A 83 -23.91 4.91 29.93
C GLN A 83 -23.24 5.16 31.27
N ASN A 84 -22.51 4.18 31.81
CA ASN A 84 -21.78 4.31 33.07
C ASN A 84 -20.70 5.40 33.00
N LYS A 85 -20.08 5.63 31.83
CA LYS A 85 -19.14 6.72 31.64
C LYS A 85 -19.83 8.07 31.61
N LEU A 86 -20.94 8.20 30.87
CA LEU A 86 -21.72 9.44 30.78
C LEU A 86 -22.35 9.83 32.12
N GLU A 87 -22.75 8.87 32.92
CA GLU A 87 -23.31 9.14 34.26
C GLU A 87 -22.32 9.88 35.20
N LYS A 88 -21.00 9.68 35.02
CA LYS A 88 -19.97 10.45 35.74
C LYS A 88 -19.99 11.94 35.38
N TYR A 89 -20.47 12.28 34.19
CA TYR A 89 -20.59 13.66 33.71
C TYR A 89 -22.01 14.20 33.85
N ARG A 90 -22.93 13.46 34.50
CA ARG A 90 -24.36 13.79 34.60
C ARG A 90 -24.64 15.21 35.03
N SER A 91 -23.93 15.72 36.02
CA SER A 91 -24.08 17.09 36.51
C SER A 91 -23.65 18.17 35.55
N LYS A 92 -22.81 17.84 34.58
CA LYS A 92 -22.30 18.77 33.57
C LYS A 92 -23.29 18.98 32.41
N PHE A 93 -24.24 18.04 32.20
CA PHE A 93 -25.21 18.17 31.10
C PHE A 93 -26.22 19.30 31.37
N THR A 94 -26.51 20.07 30.33
CA THR A 94 -27.40 21.26 30.39
C THR A 94 -28.83 20.87 30.76
N ASN A 95 -29.29 19.71 30.34
CA ASN A 95 -30.66 19.25 30.61
C ASN A 95 -30.81 18.65 32.01
N LYS A 96 -30.62 19.48 33.04
CA LYS A 96 -30.90 19.17 34.46
C LYS A 96 -30.25 17.86 34.93
N GLY A 97 -29.02 17.61 34.51
CA GLY A 97 -28.27 16.44 34.91
C GLY A 97 -28.77 15.11 34.39
N ARG A 98 -29.40 15.08 33.24
CA ARG A 98 -29.81 13.84 32.56
C ARG A 98 -28.87 13.52 31.42
N VAL A 99 -28.43 12.23 31.32
CA VAL A 99 -27.63 11.75 30.19
C VAL A 99 -28.54 11.46 29.00
N PRO A 100 -28.06 11.69 27.76
CA PRO A 100 -28.80 11.34 26.55
C PRO A 100 -29.11 9.86 26.44
N PHE A 101 -30.17 9.50 25.73
CA PHE A 101 -30.44 8.11 25.38
C PHE A 101 -29.37 7.55 24.48
N ILE A 102 -28.93 6.33 24.76
CA ILE A 102 -27.98 5.61 23.94
C ILE A 102 -28.75 4.58 23.13
N LYS A 103 -28.67 4.70 21.82
CA LYS A 103 -29.14 3.73 20.84
C LYS A 103 -27.94 2.99 20.26
N TYR A 104 -28.18 1.88 19.58
CA TYR A 104 -27.10 1.12 18.95
C TYR A 104 -27.58 0.40 17.69
N MET A 105 -26.66 0.09 16.80
CA MET A 105 -26.90 -0.66 15.57
C MET A 105 -25.63 -1.32 15.06
N VAL A 106 -25.79 -2.30 14.19
CA VAL A 106 -24.75 -2.90 13.40
C VAL A 106 -24.92 -2.45 11.95
N VAL A 107 -23.84 -2.03 11.31
CA VAL A 107 -23.82 -1.63 9.90
C VAL A 107 -22.92 -2.59 9.14
N MET A 108 -23.50 -3.26 8.16
CA MET A 108 -22.75 -4.09 7.21
C MET A 108 -22.13 -3.20 6.16
N THR A 109 -20.81 -3.08 6.15
CA THR A 109 -20.04 -2.28 5.18
C THR A 109 -19.60 -3.12 3.99
N GLY A 110 -19.62 -4.45 4.13
CA GLY A 110 -19.41 -5.40 3.04
C GLY A 110 -20.71 -5.84 2.38
N ASP A 111 -20.62 -6.75 1.43
CA ASP A 111 -21.71 -7.25 0.58
C ASP A 111 -22.35 -8.56 1.08
N ALA A 112 -22.05 -8.99 2.31
CA ALA A 112 -22.64 -10.20 2.86
C ALA A 112 -24.17 -10.08 2.98
N ASP A 113 -24.88 -11.12 2.54
CA ASP A 113 -26.33 -11.20 2.69
C ASP A 113 -26.73 -11.50 4.14
N PHE A 114 -27.44 -10.60 4.79
CA PHE A 114 -27.94 -10.73 6.15
C PHE A 114 -29.47 -10.83 6.22
N SER A 115 -30.12 -11.13 5.11
CA SER A 115 -31.58 -11.27 5.02
C SER A 115 -32.14 -12.38 5.92
N GLN A 116 -31.31 -13.39 6.23
CA GLN A 116 -31.69 -14.52 7.08
C GLN A 116 -31.63 -14.24 8.59
N LEU A 117 -31.15 -13.07 9.00
CA LEU A 117 -31.21 -12.66 10.40
C LEU A 117 -32.67 -12.48 10.84
N GLN A 118 -32.94 -12.72 12.13
CA GLN A 118 -34.28 -12.61 12.70
C GLN A 118 -34.27 -11.80 14.00
N GLY A 119 -35.44 -11.30 14.39
CA GLY A 119 -35.65 -10.56 15.64
C GLY A 119 -34.73 -9.34 15.76
N LEU A 120 -34.18 -9.11 16.94
CA LEU A 120 -33.30 -7.95 17.21
C LEU A 120 -32.08 -7.90 16.33
N ASP A 121 -31.52 -9.05 15.94
CA ASP A 121 -30.36 -9.09 15.03
C ASP A 121 -30.72 -8.50 13.66
N LYS A 122 -31.91 -8.77 13.14
CA LYS A 122 -32.43 -8.18 11.92
C LYS A 122 -32.76 -6.69 12.07
N ASP A 123 -33.51 -6.35 13.13
CA ASP A 123 -34.04 -4.99 13.33
C ASP A 123 -32.93 -3.95 13.52
N LEU A 124 -31.80 -4.37 14.11
CA LEU A 124 -30.66 -3.52 14.44
C LEU A 124 -29.49 -3.68 13.49
N THR A 125 -29.62 -4.44 12.41
CA THR A 125 -28.61 -4.57 11.37
C THR A 125 -29.11 -3.94 10.08
N ILE A 126 -28.29 -3.07 9.48
CA ILE A 126 -28.62 -2.40 8.22
C ILE A 126 -27.41 -2.40 7.27
N SER A 127 -27.68 -2.18 6.00
CA SER A 127 -26.62 -1.96 5.00
C SER A 127 -25.94 -0.60 5.18
N LEU A 128 -24.76 -0.43 4.60
CA LEU A 128 -24.09 0.86 4.55
C LEU A 128 -24.95 1.90 3.82
N ASP A 129 -25.60 1.51 2.72
CA ASP A 129 -26.46 2.40 1.95
C ASP A 129 -27.64 2.90 2.75
N ASP A 130 -28.32 2.02 3.51
CA ASP A 130 -29.43 2.42 4.39
C ASP A 130 -28.93 3.26 5.57
N PHE A 131 -27.75 2.97 6.09
CA PHE A 131 -27.13 3.81 7.10
C PHE A 131 -26.86 5.22 6.59
N LEU A 132 -26.36 5.37 5.35
CA LEU A 132 -26.10 6.68 4.75
C LEU A 132 -27.40 7.47 4.50
N LYS A 133 -28.54 6.81 4.25
CA LYS A 133 -29.86 7.47 4.14
C LYS A 133 -30.27 8.13 5.45
N LEU A 134 -29.81 7.64 6.59
CA LEU A 134 -30.08 8.28 7.91
C LEU A 134 -29.45 9.67 8.04
N ALA A 135 -28.61 10.10 7.10
CA ALA A 135 -28.21 11.51 7.00
C ALA A 135 -29.38 12.44 6.69
N ASN A 136 -30.50 11.93 6.19
CA ASN A 136 -31.73 12.67 6.03
C ASN A 136 -32.47 12.77 7.39
N ALA A 137 -32.86 13.98 7.78
CA ALA A 137 -33.50 14.22 9.08
C ALA A 137 -34.81 13.45 9.27
N SER A 138 -35.61 13.28 8.21
CA SER A 138 -36.87 12.53 8.25
C SER A 138 -36.58 11.04 8.49
N GLU A 139 -35.69 10.45 7.72
CA GLU A 139 -35.28 9.04 7.85
C GLU A 139 -34.69 8.78 9.24
N PHE A 140 -33.84 9.72 9.72
CA PHE A 140 -33.26 9.61 11.05
C PHE A 140 -34.33 9.63 12.15
N ASN A 141 -35.26 10.59 12.11
CA ASN A 141 -36.32 10.71 13.14
C ASN A 141 -37.27 9.51 13.11
N ASN A 142 -37.55 8.94 11.95
CA ASN A 142 -38.34 7.70 11.82
C ASN A 142 -37.61 6.52 12.49
N LYS A 143 -36.31 6.37 12.29
CA LYS A 143 -35.49 5.27 12.86
C LYS A 143 -35.21 5.48 14.35
N PHE A 144 -34.93 6.72 14.76
CA PHE A 144 -34.54 7.09 16.12
C PHE A 144 -35.41 8.22 16.67
N PRO A 145 -36.72 7.96 16.96
CA PRO A 145 -37.61 8.99 17.48
C PRO A 145 -37.09 9.52 18.82
N THR A 146 -37.34 10.80 19.10
CA THR A 146 -37.05 11.43 20.38
C THR A 146 -38.02 10.96 21.42
N ASN A 147 -37.59 10.14 22.38
CA ASN A 147 -38.49 9.58 23.40
C ASN A 147 -38.83 10.58 24.50
N HIS A 148 -37.96 11.55 24.79
CA HIS A 148 -38.20 12.51 25.87
C HIS A 148 -37.53 13.85 25.60
N PRO A 149 -38.27 14.97 25.58
CA PRO A 149 -37.71 16.30 25.26
C PRO A 149 -36.58 16.75 26.20
N LEU A 150 -36.60 16.31 27.47
CA LEU A 150 -35.60 16.67 28.46
C LEU A 150 -34.26 15.97 28.28
N GLN A 151 -34.15 15.03 27.34
CA GLN A 151 -32.89 14.33 27.03
C GLN A 151 -32.21 14.86 25.75
N ARG A 152 -32.67 15.99 25.26
CA ARG A 152 -32.03 16.62 24.08
C ARG A 152 -30.62 17.11 24.43
N THR A 153 -29.68 16.77 23.58
CA THR A 153 -28.34 17.29 23.63
C THR A 153 -28.31 18.70 23.00
N VAL A 154 -27.67 19.63 23.65
CA VAL A 154 -27.46 20.99 23.13
C VAL A 154 -25.99 21.21 22.77
N ASN A 155 -25.65 22.26 22.00
CA ASN A 155 -24.29 22.52 21.54
C ASN A 155 -23.25 22.58 22.69
N GLN A 156 -23.64 23.10 23.84
CA GLN A 156 -22.79 23.20 25.04
C GLN A 156 -22.43 21.83 25.65
N ASP A 157 -23.21 20.80 25.36
CA ASP A 157 -22.94 19.46 25.86
C ASP A 157 -21.86 18.72 25.04
N PHE A 158 -21.49 19.24 23.85
CA PHE A 158 -20.48 18.59 23.01
C PHE A 158 -19.09 18.61 23.64
N ASP A 159 -18.76 19.58 24.46
CA ASP A 159 -17.49 19.64 25.19
C ASP A 159 -17.34 18.44 26.13
N ILE A 160 -18.44 17.94 26.69
CA ILE A 160 -18.47 16.74 27.53
C ILE A 160 -18.11 15.50 26.72
N PHE A 161 -18.67 15.40 25.51
CA PHE A 161 -18.36 14.29 24.62
C PHE A 161 -16.95 14.39 24.07
N ASP A 162 -16.45 15.60 23.79
CA ASP A 162 -15.05 15.81 23.38
C ASP A 162 -14.09 15.38 24.50
N GLU A 163 -14.32 15.81 25.74
CA GLU A 163 -13.51 15.40 26.89
C GLU A 163 -13.52 13.86 27.03
N LEU A 164 -14.71 13.24 26.89
CA LEU A 164 -14.85 11.82 27.07
C LEU A 164 -14.22 10.99 25.93
N PHE A 165 -14.43 11.38 24.67
CA PHE A 165 -14.07 10.56 23.51
C PHE A 165 -12.69 10.88 22.97
N LEU A 166 -12.29 12.15 22.84
CA LEU A 166 -11.00 12.52 22.27
C LEU A 166 -9.83 12.13 23.19
N GLY A 167 -10.03 12.16 24.49
CA GLY A 167 -9.05 11.68 25.48
C GLY A 167 -8.83 10.15 25.48
N ASN A 168 -9.73 9.39 24.86
CA ASN A 168 -9.71 7.92 24.83
C ASN A 168 -9.57 7.35 23.39
N GLN A 169 -9.17 8.17 22.42
CA GLN A 169 -8.91 7.68 21.08
C GLN A 169 -7.86 6.58 21.11
N THR A 170 -8.17 5.47 20.48
CA THR A 170 -7.17 4.44 20.25
C THR A 170 -6.25 4.93 19.17
N LYS A 171 -4.95 4.83 19.39
CA LYS A 171 -4.02 4.67 18.27
C LYS A 171 -4.54 3.49 17.45
N ALA A 172 -4.62 3.66 16.14
CA ALA A 172 -5.00 2.58 15.22
C ALA A 172 -4.32 1.29 15.68
N ARG A 173 -5.06 0.16 15.66
CA ARG A 173 -4.51 -1.14 16.08
C ARG A 173 -3.17 -1.31 15.38
N SER A 174 -2.10 -1.38 16.13
CA SER A 174 -0.80 -1.64 15.54
C SER A 174 -0.86 -3.01 14.87
N LEU A 175 -0.63 -3.02 13.58
CA LEU A 175 -0.54 -4.26 12.81
C LEU A 175 0.73 -4.98 13.27
N ASN A 176 0.56 -6.16 13.88
CA ASN A 176 1.67 -6.98 14.35
C ASN A 176 1.74 -8.26 13.52
N VAL A 177 2.90 -8.52 12.94
CA VAL A 177 3.17 -9.70 12.10
C VAL A 177 4.56 -10.22 12.40
N GLY A 178 4.71 -11.49 12.71
CA GLY A 178 6.02 -12.14 12.95
C GLY A 178 6.88 -11.45 14.00
N GLY A 179 6.28 -10.84 15.02
CA GLY A 179 6.99 -10.10 16.07
C GLY A 179 7.31 -8.63 15.72
N TYR A 180 7.03 -8.19 14.50
CA TYR A 180 7.17 -6.80 14.07
C TYR A 180 5.86 -6.03 14.24
N THR A 181 5.96 -4.78 14.65
CA THR A 181 4.85 -3.83 14.76
C THR A 181 4.96 -2.80 13.65
N ALA A 182 3.92 -2.67 12.84
CA ALA A 182 3.85 -1.61 11.82
C ALA A 182 3.77 -0.24 12.49
N GLU A 183 4.54 0.70 11.97
CA GLU A 183 4.55 2.11 12.37
C GLU A 183 3.99 2.98 11.24
N ASP A 184 4.82 3.47 10.35
CA ASP A 184 4.43 4.39 9.29
C ASP A 184 4.09 3.65 7.99
N VAL A 185 3.07 4.14 7.27
CA VAL A 185 2.81 3.72 5.89
C VAL A 185 3.84 4.39 5.00
N ILE A 186 4.69 3.59 4.36
CA ILE A 186 5.73 4.07 3.43
C ILE A 186 5.34 3.93 1.96
N PHE A 187 4.30 3.14 1.68
CA PHE A 187 3.74 3.00 0.34
C PHE A 187 2.29 2.56 0.40
N ASP A 188 1.46 3.13 -0.49
CA ASP A 188 0.08 2.72 -0.73
C ASP A 188 -0.07 2.40 -2.22
N HIS A 189 -0.43 1.16 -2.53
CA HIS A 189 -0.58 0.70 -3.90
C HIS A 189 -1.65 1.53 -4.63
N PRO A 190 -1.42 2.02 -5.86
CA PRO A 190 -2.37 2.90 -6.57
C PRO A 190 -3.79 2.34 -6.71
N LYS A 191 -3.93 1.00 -6.77
CA LYS A 191 -5.21 0.30 -6.81
C LYS A 191 -5.69 -0.18 -5.43
N GLY A 192 -5.02 0.23 -4.34
CA GLY A 192 -5.35 -0.14 -2.96
C GLY A 192 -5.17 -1.63 -2.62
N ILE A 193 -4.42 -2.40 -3.42
CA ILE A 193 -4.27 -3.85 -3.28
C ILE A 193 -3.40 -4.23 -2.10
N TYR A 194 -2.39 -3.43 -1.79
CA TYR A 194 -1.56 -3.59 -0.60
C TYR A 194 -1.00 -2.26 -0.12
N LYS A 195 -0.61 -2.25 1.14
CA LYS A 195 0.19 -1.16 1.74
C LYS A 195 1.50 -1.72 2.24
N GLU A 196 2.54 -0.91 2.20
CA GLU A 196 3.81 -1.21 2.83
C GLU A 196 4.03 -0.29 4.02
N TYR A 197 4.48 -0.89 5.09
CA TYR A 197 4.74 -0.21 6.36
C TYR A 197 6.21 -0.36 6.72
N TYR A 198 6.77 0.69 7.29
CA TYR A 198 7.95 0.55 8.12
C TYR A 198 7.52 -0.16 9.40
N ALA A 199 8.21 -1.23 9.76
CA ALA A 199 7.86 -2.06 10.90
C ALA A 199 9.08 -2.39 11.73
N VAL A 200 8.90 -2.54 13.04
CA VAL A 200 10.00 -2.76 13.97
C VAL A 200 9.64 -3.81 15.03
N THR A 201 10.66 -4.51 15.53
CA THR A 201 10.49 -5.39 16.69
C THR A 201 10.37 -4.56 17.97
N LYS A 202 9.66 -5.11 18.99
CA LYS A 202 9.63 -4.57 20.33
C LYS A 202 10.82 -5.11 21.12
N GLY A 203 11.57 -4.24 21.82
CA GLY A 203 12.70 -4.64 22.67
C GLY A 203 13.86 -3.66 22.61
N GLU A 204 14.94 -3.98 23.34
CA GLU A 204 16.15 -3.15 23.37
C GLU A 204 16.87 -3.14 22.00
N PHE A 205 16.82 -4.25 21.28
CA PHE A 205 17.37 -4.36 19.92
C PHE A 205 16.22 -4.22 18.91
N ARG A 206 16.15 -3.05 18.30
CA ARG A 206 15.10 -2.71 17.33
C ARG A 206 15.53 -3.17 15.94
N ASN A 207 15.01 -4.32 15.50
CA ASN A 207 15.18 -4.76 14.12
C ASN A 207 14.11 -4.09 13.25
N GLU A 208 14.52 -3.70 12.05
CA GLU A 208 13.68 -3.01 11.07
C GLU A 208 13.21 -4.00 10.00
N ALA A 209 11.98 -3.81 9.53
CA ALA A 209 11.40 -4.58 8.44
C ALA A 209 10.50 -3.72 7.56
N LEU A 210 10.32 -4.15 6.32
CA LEU A 210 9.26 -3.71 5.46
C LEU A 210 8.13 -4.74 5.56
N LEU A 211 6.97 -4.31 6.04
CA LEU A 211 5.78 -5.13 6.13
C LEU A 211 4.83 -4.76 4.99
N ARG A 212 4.56 -5.70 4.07
CA ARG A 212 3.54 -5.57 3.04
C ARG A 212 2.27 -6.26 3.51
N TRP A 213 1.17 -5.49 3.57
CA TRP A 213 -0.15 -5.98 3.94
C TRP A 213 -1.09 -5.93 2.75
N TRP A 214 -1.60 -7.10 2.35
CA TRP A 214 -2.48 -7.28 1.20
C TRP A 214 -3.95 -7.07 1.56
N ASP A 215 -4.66 -6.28 0.77
CA ASP A 215 -6.12 -6.17 0.78
C ASP A 215 -6.69 -6.96 -0.41
N PHE A 216 -6.96 -8.23 -0.17
CA PHE A 216 -7.49 -9.12 -1.21
C PHE A 216 -8.94 -8.82 -1.62
N SER A 217 -9.65 -7.94 -0.92
CA SER A 217 -10.98 -7.47 -1.37
C SER A 217 -10.88 -6.66 -2.66
N LYS A 218 -9.70 -6.12 -2.96
CA LYS A 218 -9.39 -5.35 -4.17
C LYS A 218 -8.88 -6.21 -5.34
N VAL A 219 -8.59 -7.48 -5.10
CA VAL A 219 -8.12 -8.41 -6.14
C VAL A 219 -9.31 -9.19 -6.68
N SER A 220 -9.70 -8.90 -7.91
CA SER A 220 -10.84 -9.57 -8.55
C SER A 220 -10.53 -11.01 -8.95
N GLY A 221 -11.57 -11.82 -9.13
CA GLY A 221 -11.49 -13.19 -9.61
C GLY A 221 -11.15 -14.23 -8.53
N VAL A 222 -10.99 -15.47 -8.95
CA VAL A 222 -10.84 -16.65 -8.07
C VAL A 222 -9.60 -16.54 -7.16
N LYS A 223 -8.52 -15.94 -7.63
CA LYS A 223 -7.28 -15.84 -6.82
C LYS A 223 -7.41 -14.87 -5.66
N GLY A 224 -8.14 -13.77 -5.80
CA GLY A 224 -8.41 -12.85 -4.68
C GLY A 224 -9.42 -13.42 -3.69
N SER A 225 -10.37 -14.23 -4.16
CA SER A 225 -11.48 -14.73 -3.34
C SER A 225 -11.17 -16.02 -2.56
N THR A 226 -10.24 -16.86 -3.06
CA THR A 226 -9.93 -18.15 -2.43
C THR A 226 -8.67 -18.11 -1.57
N PRO A 227 -8.60 -18.85 -0.44
CA PRO A 227 -7.39 -18.94 0.38
C PRO A 227 -6.16 -19.41 -0.40
N ASN A 228 -6.33 -20.42 -1.27
CA ASN A 228 -5.24 -20.93 -2.11
C ASN A 228 -4.75 -19.88 -3.11
N GLY A 229 -5.66 -19.13 -3.75
CA GLY A 229 -5.29 -18.06 -4.67
C GLY A 229 -4.51 -16.93 -3.98
N ARG A 230 -4.95 -16.51 -2.80
CA ARG A 230 -4.24 -15.52 -1.97
C ARG A 230 -2.86 -16.01 -1.58
N GLY A 231 -2.75 -17.26 -1.13
CA GLY A 231 -1.47 -17.89 -0.81
C GLY A 231 -0.51 -17.92 -2.00
N GLN A 232 -1.01 -18.17 -3.22
CA GLN A 232 -0.21 -18.10 -4.44
C GLN A 232 0.33 -16.70 -4.74
N ILE A 233 -0.47 -15.66 -4.50
CA ILE A 233 -0.03 -14.26 -4.69
C ILE A 233 1.05 -13.91 -3.67
N VAL A 234 0.79 -14.12 -2.39
CA VAL A 234 1.72 -13.78 -1.29
C VAL A 234 3.04 -14.57 -1.38
N SER A 235 2.99 -15.83 -1.75
CA SER A 235 4.20 -16.65 -1.86
C SER A 235 5.03 -16.36 -3.12
N ARG A 236 4.48 -15.63 -4.09
CA ARG A 236 5.11 -15.46 -5.42
C ARG A 236 6.50 -14.84 -5.34
N GLU A 237 6.62 -13.68 -4.75
CA GLU A 237 7.91 -12.98 -4.63
C GLU A 237 8.92 -13.81 -3.84
N ARG A 238 8.49 -14.41 -2.75
CA ARG A 238 9.32 -15.32 -1.95
C ARG A 238 9.85 -16.51 -2.76
N ASN A 239 9.01 -17.10 -3.61
CA ASN A 239 9.42 -18.24 -4.45
C ASN A 239 10.48 -17.82 -5.49
N VAL A 240 10.32 -16.65 -6.09
CA VAL A 240 11.33 -16.09 -6.98
C VAL A 240 12.63 -15.83 -6.22
N LEU A 241 12.57 -15.16 -5.08
CA LEU A 241 13.75 -14.90 -4.24
C LEU A 241 14.47 -16.18 -3.80
N GLN A 242 13.72 -17.22 -3.43
CA GLN A 242 14.32 -18.51 -3.09
C GLN A 242 15.04 -19.16 -4.29
N TYR A 243 14.45 -19.06 -5.48
CA TYR A 243 15.08 -19.52 -6.70
C TYR A 243 16.39 -18.75 -6.99
N LEU A 244 16.36 -17.43 -6.88
CA LEU A 244 17.56 -16.58 -7.06
C LEU A 244 18.65 -16.97 -6.05
N LYS A 245 18.29 -17.14 -4.79
CA LYS A 245 19.22 -17.56 -3.74
C LYS A 245 19.92 -18.88 -4.06
N ASN A 246 19.20 -19.84 -4.64
CA ASN A 246 19.74 -21.15 -4.96
C ASN A 246 20.62 -21.16 -6.23
N HIS A 247 20.43 -20.21 -7.14
CA HIS A 247 21.11 -20.20 -8.44
C HIS A 247 22.12 -19.07 -8.64
N ASN A 248 21.94 -17.96 -7.93
CA ASN A 248 22.84 -16.80 -7.97
C ASN A 248 22.76 -16.02 -6.65
N GLN A 249 23.60 -16.40 -5.70
CA GLN A 249 23.63 -15.76 -4.37
C GLN A 249 24.03 -14.29 -4.44
N GLU A 250 24.88 -13.89 -5.39
CA GLU A 250 25.28 -12.49 -5.56
C GLU A 250 24.08 -11.64 -5.96
N LEU A 251 23.33 -12.06 -6.99
CA LEU A 251 22.12 -11.38 -7.41
C LEU A 251 21.07 -11.34 -6.27
N TYR A 252 20.90 -12.45 -5.53
CA TYR A 252 19.99 -12.49 -4.39
C TYR A 252 20.35 -11.44 -3.32
N ASN A 253 21.64 -11.16 -3.10
CA ASN A 253 22.09 -10.13 -2.18
C ASN A 253 21.71 -8.71 -2.63
N HIS A 254 21.39 -8.53 -3.89
CA HIS A 254 20.87 -7.29 -4.48
C HIS A 254 19.35 -7.30 -4.66
N CYS A 255 18.65 -8.22 -4.03
CA CYS A 255 17.19 -8.23 -3.95
C CYS A 255 16.72 -7.96 -2.52
N LEU A 256 15.50 -7.47 -2.40
CA LEU A 256 14.86 -7.28 -1.10
C LEU A 256 14.63 -8.65 -0.45
N ARG A 257 15.26 -8.90 0.69
CA ARG A 257 15.27 -10.22 1.32
C ARG A 257 13.99 -10.48 2.09
N SER A 258 13.37 -11.64 1.87
CA SER A 258 12.23 -12.08 2.67
C SER A 258 12.66 -12.54 4.06
N LEU A 259 11.97 -12.09 5.10
CA LEU A 259 12.16 -12.48 6.51
C LEU A 259 11.27 -13.69 6.87
N THR A 260 11.13 -14.65 5.99
CA THR A 260 10.35 -15.87 6.25
C THR A 260 11.23 -16.99 6.81
N PRO A 261 10.65 -17.99 7.52
CA PRO A 261 9.22 -18.31 7.59
C PRO A 261 8.52 -17.66 8.77
N PHE A 262 7.27 -17.17 8.56
CA PHE A 262 6.32 -17.03 9.67
C PHE A 262 5.66 -18.38 9.93
N ASP A 263 4.95 -18.49 11.04
CA ASP A 263 4.07 -19.63 11.27
C ASP A 263 3.04 -19.72 10.13
N PRO A 264 3.06 -20.79 9.31
CA PRO A 264 2.13 -20.93 8.20
C PRO A 264 0.65 -21.04 8.65
N ASP A 265 0.41 -21.34 9.94
CA ASP A 265 -0.92 -21.45 10.52
C ASP A 265 -1.47 -20.10 11.03
N GLU A 266 -0.64 -19.05 11.07
CA GLU A 266 -1.12 -17.69 11.39
C GLU A 266 -2.02 -17.15 10.26
N VAL A 267 -3.24 -16.73 10.60
CA VAL A 267 -4.19 -16.11 9.64
C VAL A 267 -3.59 -14.88 8.97
N THR A 268 -2.66 -14.21 9.61
CA THR A 268 -1.91 -13.07 9.10
C THR A 268 -0.96 -13.43 7.95
N THR A 269 -0.45 -14.66 7.89
CA THR A 269 0.48 -15.11 6.82
C THR A 269 -0.17 -15.18 5.43
N ILE A 270 -1.51 -15.24 5.38
CA ILE A 270 -2.27 -15.25 4.13
C ILE A 270 -2.38 -13.83 3.52
N SER A 271 -2.12 -12.81 4.32
CA SER A 271 -2.32 -11.41 3.91
C SER A 271 -1.10 -10.51 4.17
N ALA A 272 0.01 -11.08 4.66
CA ALA A 272 1.19 -10.31 5.02
C ALA A 272 2.48 -10.94 4.49
N GLU A 273 3.43 -10.08 4.15
CA GLU A 273 4.82 -10.44 3.84
C GLU A 273 5.74 -9.53 4.66
N LEU A 274 6.82 -10.10 5.17
CA LEU A 274 7.90 -9.34 5.81
C LEU A 274 9.17 -9.45 4.98
N PHE A 275 9.82 -8.31 4.80
CA PHE A 275 11.12 -8.21 4.17
C PHE A 275 12.09 -7.46 5.08
N GLU A 276 13.38 -7.73 4.96
CA GLU A 276 14.42 -6.95 5.61
C GLU A 276 14.33 -5.49 5.10
N PHE A 277 14.33 -4.52 6.03
CA PHE A 277 14.28 -3.11 5.61
C PHE A 277 15.62 -2.74 4.98
N PRO A 278 15.63 -2.19 3.75
CA PRO A 278 16.87 -1.84 3.06
C PRO A 278 17.46 -0.53 3.60
N SER A 279 18.03 -0.60 4.81
CA SER A 279 18.64 0.54 5.48
C SER A 279 19.65 1.25 4.59
N ASN A 280 19.67 2.58 4.63
CA ASN A 280 20.51 3.44 3.77
C ASN A 280 20.20 3.39 2.27
N HIS A 281 19.09 2.79 1.89
CA HIS A 281 18.58 2.85 0.52
C HIS A 281 17.27 3.65 0.47
N PHE A 282 17.06 4.31 -0.64
CA PHE A 282 15.92 5.17 -0.92
C PHE A 282 15.20 4.65 -2.15
N ARG A 283 13.89 4.76 -2.22
CA ARG A 283 13.13 4.47 -3.45
C ARG A 283 13.67 5.35 -4.57
N PHE A 284 13.63 4.85 -5.79
CA PHE A 284 14.24 5.49 -6.96
C PHE A 284 13.90 6.99 -7.08
N ASN A 285 12.62 7.36 -7.04
CA ASN A 285 12.22 8.78 -7.12
C ASN A 285 12.73 9.62 -5.95
N GLU A 286 12.77 9.03 -4.75
CA GLU A 286 13.29 9.70 -3.57
C GLU A 286 14.80 9.94 -3.68
N PHE A 287 15.53 8.93 -4.16
CA PHE A 287 16.97 9.06 -4.42
C PHE A 287 17.24 10.17 -5.45
N ILE A 288 16.51 10.15 -6.58
CA ILE A 288 16.66 11.20 -7.61
C ILE A 288 16.41 12.59 -7.03
N GLY A 289 15.29 12.77 -6.30
CA GLY A 289 14.92 14.07 -5.73
C GLY A 289 15.88 14.60 -4.67
N LYS A 290 16.49 13.71 -3.88
CA LYS A 290 17.35 14.13 -2.75
C LYS A 290 18.84 14.15 -3.07
N TYR A 291 19.30 13.23 -3.91
CA TYR A 291 20.73 12.91 -4.02
C TYR A 291 21.29 13.01 -5.43
N ALA A 292 20.52 12.82 -6.51
CA ALA A 292 21.07 12.76 -7.86
C ALA A 292 21.89 14.00 -8.24
N SER A 293 21.48 15.19 -7.80
CA SER A 293 22.21 16.43 -8.05
C SER A 293 23.58 16.52 -7.36
N LEU A 294 23.86 15.62 -6.41
CA LEU A 294 25.15 15.55 -5.68
C LEU A 294 26.16 14.65 -6.40
N TYR A 295 25.76 13.93 -7.45
CA TYR A 295 26.58 13.00 -8.18
C TYR A 295 27.02 13.59 -9.51
N SER A 296 28.24 13.25 -9.91
CA SER A 296 28.70 13.51 -11.28
C SER A 296 27.97 12.59 -12.27
N GLU A 297 27.94 12.98 -13.54
CA GLU A 297 27.44 12.11 -14.61
C GLU A 297 28.14 10.73 -14.60
N ALA A 298 29.44 10.71 -14.36
CA ALA A 298 30.19 9.46 -14.25
C ALA A 298 29.70 8.55 -13.11
N ASP A 299 29.31 9.13 -11.99
CA ASP A 299 28.76 8.38 -10.86
C ASP A 299 27.38 7.80 -11.19
N LEU A 300 26.52 8.59 -11.83
CA LEU A 300 25.20 8.13 -12.28
C LEU A 300 25.33 7.03 -13.35
N LEU A 301 26.31 7.11 -14.24
CA LEU A 301 26.63 6.04 -15.21
C LEU A 301 27.07 4.75 -14.53
N VAL A 302 27.81 4.82 -13.41
CA VAL A 302 28.14 3.64 -12.62
C VAL A 302 26.86 2.98 -12.07
N ILE A 303 25.95 3.76 -11.50
CA ILE A 303 24.67 3.24 -11.01
C ILE A 303 23.86 2.62 -12.14
N ALA A 304 23.80 3.26 -13.30
CA ALA A 304 23.10 2.76 -14.48
C ALA A 304 23.66 1.38 -14.94
N LYS A 305 24.97 1.24 -14.99
CA LYS A 305 25.63 -0.03 -15.36
C LYS A 305 25.39 -1.13 -14.34
N ILE A 306 25.43 -0.82 -13.03
CA ILE A 306 25.12 -1.77 -11.96
C ILE A 306 23.68 -2.26 -12.12
N LEU A 307 22.72 -1.34 -12.32
CA LEU A 307 21.33 -1.69 -12.53
C LEU A 307 21.16 -2.63 -13.73
N LEU A 308 21.72 -2.29 -14.87
CA LEU A 308 21.66 -3.13 -16.08
C LEU A 308 22.29 -4.50 -15.84
N ALA A 309 23.46 -4.58 -15.18
CA ALA A 309 24.15 -5.84 -14.90
C ALA A 309 23.31 -6.78 -13.99
N GLN A 310 22.59 -6.23 -13.03
CA GLN A 310 21.67 -7.02 -12.20
C GLN A 310 20.52 -7.59 -13.04
N PHE A 311 19.94 -6.83 -13.96
CA PHE A 311 18.91 -7.33 -14.86
C PHE A 311 19.45 -8.32 -15.90
N VAL A 312 20.68 -8.18 -16.35
CA VAL A 312 21.36 -9.22 -17.13
C VAL A 312 21.40 -10.54 -16.36
N SER A 313 21.73 -10.48 -15.07
CA SER A 313 21.76 -11.65 -14.21
C SER A 313 20.38 -12.27 -14.00
N LEU A 314 19.32 -11.46 -13.85
CA LEU A 314 17.93 -11.92 -13.80
C LEU A 314 17.53 -12.63 -15.10
N HIS A 315 17.75 -12.00 -16.25
CA HIS A 315 17.37 -12.53 -17.56
C HIS A 315 18.11 -13.83 -17.90
N LYS A 316 19.38 -13.97 -17.50
CA LYS A 316 20.15 -15.22 -17.64
C LYS A 316 19.50 -16.38 -16.86
N LEU A 317 18.87 -16.11 -15.74
CA LEU A 317 18.13 -17.07 -14.95
C LEU A 317 16.67 -17.27 -15.43
N GLN A 318 16.32 -16.71 -16.58
CA GLN A 318 14.96 -16.75 -17.13
C GLN A 318 13.90 -16.15 -16.19
N VAL A 319 14.27 -15.09 -15.49
CA VAL A 319 13.38 -14.27 -14.67
C VAL A 319 13.29 -12.89 -15.30
N ALA A 320 12.09 -12.43 -15.60
CA ALA A 320 11.81 -11.03 -15.96
C ALA A 320 10.95 -10.38 -14.90
N HIS A 321 11.24 -9.15 -14.55
CA HIS A 321 10.58 -8.44 -13.44
C HIS A 321 9.14 -8.05 -13.75
N ARG A 322 8.90 -7.45 -14.92
CA ARG A 322 7.59 -7.07 -15.48
C ARG A 322 6.81 -5.98 -14.71
N ASP A 323 7.44 -5.32 -13.74
CA ASP A 323 6.88 -4.17 -13.00
C ASP A 323 8.00 -3.24 -12.51
N ILE A 324 8.95 -2.93 -13.43
CA ILE A 324 10.06 -2.02 -13.13
C ILE A 324 9.52 -0.59 -13.10
N ASN A 325 9.68 0.05 -11.97
CA ASN A 325 9.24 1.42 -11.73
C ASN A 325 9.97 2.01 -10.52
N SER A 326 9.63 3.24 -10.16
CA SER A 326 10.27 3.93 -9.02
C SER A 326 10.03 3.26 -7.66
N HIS A 327 9.02 2.40 -7.55
CA HIS A 327 8.73 1.64 -6.34
C HIS A 327 9.57 0.37 -6.23
N SER A 328 9.89 -0.29 -7.34
CA SER A 328 10.59 -1.58 -7.34
C SER A 328 12.12 -1.46 -7.22
N LEU A 329 12.69 -0.26 -7.32
CA LEU A 329 14.12 -0.01 -7.28
C LEU A 329 14.49 0.83 -6.05
N TRP A 330 15.52 0.40 -5.33
CA TRP A 330 16.11 1.12 -4.21
C TRP A 330 17.57 1.43 -4.49
N LEU A 331 17.98 2.66 -4.25
CA LEU A 331 19.32 3.14 -4.50
C LEU A 331 19.93 3.70 -3.22
N SER A 332 21.24 3.50 -3.05
CA SER A 332 21.98 4.05 -1.91
C SER A 332 22.99 5.11 -2.35
N GLN A 333 23.45 5.89 -1.37
CA GLN A 333 24.53 6.84 -1.59
C GLN A 333 25.87 6.13 -1.92
N SER A 334 26.03 4.87 -1.53
CA SER A 334 27.19 4.04 -1.90
C SER A 334 27.08 3.42 -3.30
N LYS A 335 26.11 3.87 -4.12
CA LYS A 335 25.86 3.39 -5.50
C LYS A 335 25.43 1.93 -5.59
N THR A 336 24.87 1.37 -4.51
CA THR A 336 24.26 0.04 -4.55
C THR A 336 22.81 0.12 -4.99
N VAL A 337 22.33 -0.93 -5.63
CA VAL A 337 20.96 -1.06 -6.12
C VAL A 337 20.34 -2.31 -5.51
N ILE A 338 19.11 -2.21 -5.01
CA ILE A 338 18.28 -3.33 -4.55
C ILE A 338 17.02 -3.40 -5.39
N ILE A 339 16.72 -4.59 -5.90
CA ILE A 339 15.51 -4.92 -6.66
C ILE A 339 14.45 -5.46 -5.70
N SER A 340 13.21 -5.02 -5.82
CA SER A 340 12.08 -5.47 -5.00
C SER A 340 10.81 -5.61 -5.84
N ASN A 341 9.73 -6.11 -5.25
CA ASN A 341 8.43 -6.21 -5.88
C ASN A 341 8.39 -7.18 -7.07
N LEU A 342 8.92 -8.38 -6.87
CA LEU A 342 8.94 -9.46 -7.87
C LEU A 342 7.59 -10.22 -7.96
N ALA A 343 6.51 -9.69 -7.38
CA ALA A 343 5.18 -10.32 -7.41
C ALA A 343 4.63 -10.51 -8.83
N CYS A 344 4.97 -9.60 -9.76
CA CYS A 344 4.59 -9.65 -11.18
C CYS A 344 5.57 -10.43 -12.06
N ALA A 345 6.68 -10.93 -11.53
CA ALA A 345 7.75 -11.50 -12.32
C ALA A 345 7.29 -12.67 -13.21
N TYR A 346 7.81 -12.71 -14.44
CA TYR A 346 7.89 -13.96 -15.19
C TYR A 346 8.96 -14.84 -14.56
N PHE A 347 8.59 -16.05 -14.23
CA PHE A 347 9.47 -16.99 -13.56
C PHE A 347 9.24 -18.38 -14.17
N LYS A 348 10.12 -18.83 -15.03
CA LYS A 348 9.95 -20.02 -15.85
C LYS A 348 9.50 -21.26 -15.09
N PRO A 349 10.03 -21.60 -13.90
CA PRO A 349 9.60 -22.79 -13.15
C PRO A 349 8.13 -22.76 -12.71
N VAL A 350 7.55 -21.58 -12.50
CA VAL A 350 6.17 -21.40 -11.99
C VAL A 350 5.27 -20.73 -13.04
N GLY A 351 5.83 -20.26 -14.14
CA GLY A 351 5.11 -19.55 -15.19
C GLY A 351 4.86 -18.07 -14.86
N THR A 352 4.06 -17.39 -15.69
CA THR A 352 3.70 -15.99 -15.51
C THR A 352 2.49 -15.85 -14.59
N VAL A 353 2.29 -14.67 -14.01
CA VAL A 353 1.08 -14.33 -13.26
C VAL A 353 -0.15 -14.22 -14.19
N GLY A 354 0.05 -14.12 -15.51
CA GLY A 354 -1.03 -14.03 -16.49
C GLY A 354 -1.93 -12.82 -16.23
N ASP A 355 -3.25 -13.05 -16.21
CA ASP A 355 -4.30 -12.01 -16.12
C ASP A 355 -4.27 -11.16 -14.84
N TYR A 356 -3.50 -11.58 -13.83
CA TYR A 356 -3.39 -10.82 -12.57
C TYR A 356 -2.30 -9.76 -12.59
N ARG A 357 -1.41 -9.77 -13.57
CA ARG A 357 -0.32 -8.79 -13.64
C ARG A 357 -0.86 -7.36 -13.61
N GLU A 358 -1.86 -7.06 -14.44
CA GLU A 358 -2.46 -5.72 -14.50
C GLU A 358 -3.06 -5.25 -13.18
N GLN A 359 -3.55 -6.20 -12.37
CA GLN A 359 -4.07 -5.87 -11.04
C GLN A 359 -2.95 -5.63 -10.03
N LEU A 360 -1.92 -6.51 -10.02
CA LEU A 360 -0.85 -6.49 -9.03
C LEU A 360 0.25 -5.46 -9.32
N ALA A 361 0.41 -5.06 -10.57
CA ALA A 361 1.42 -4.10 -10.95
C ALA A 361 1.13 -2.72 -10.34
N VAL A 362 2.17 -2.10 -9.78
CA VAL A 362 2.11 -0.77 -9.16
C VAL A 362 1.79 0.31 -10.22
N GLY A 363 2.30 0.14 -11.37
CA GLY A 363 2.12 1.01 -12.51
C GLY A 363 3.21 0.63 -13.49
N ALA A 364 2.85 -0.23 -14.44
CA ALA A 364 3.76 -0.51 -15.50
C ALA A 364 4.03 0.80 -16.24
N ILE A 365 5.29 1.21 -16.27
CA ILE A 365 5.74 2.28 -17.17
C ILE A 365 5.36 1.91 -18.62
N GLU A 366 5.20 0.64 -18.91
CA GLU A 366 4.63 0.09 -20.12
C GLU A 366 3.21 0.61 -20.46
N ALA A 367 2.42 0.96 -19.45
CA ALA A 367 1.09 1.55 -19.59
C ALA A 367 1.11 3.07 -19.83
N ILE A 368 2.28 3.70 -19.83
CA ILE A 368 2.43 5.12 -20.18
C ILE A 368 2.29 5.34 -21.69
N GLY A 369 2.40 4.31 -22.49
CA GLY A 369 2.07 4.37 -23.91
C GLY A 369 0.65 3.91 -24.14
N ASP A 370 -0.05 4.63 -25.00
CA ASP A 370 -1.40 4.34 -25.47
C ASP A 370 -1.65 2.82 -25.54
N GLU A 371 -2.78 2.34 -24.97
CA GLU A 371 -3.23 0.94 -25.01
C GLU A 371 -3.45 0.41 -26.45
N SER A 372 -3.08 1.20 -27.47
CA SER A 372 -3.14 0.78 -28.85
C SER A 372 -2.29 -0.50 -29.06
N GLU A 373 -2.82 -1.43 -29.80
CA GLU A 373 -2.28 -2.77 -30.12
C GLU A 373 -0.81 -2.84 -30.55
N ASN A 374 -0.15 -1.68 -30.74
CA ASN A 374 1.21 -1.52 -31.22
C ASN A 374 2.31 -1.70 -30.15
N GLN A 375 1.97 -1.85 -28.87
CA GLN A 375 2.94 -2.00 -27.78
C GLN A 375 3.07 -3.41 -27.21
N LYS A 376 2.61 -4.45 -27.93
CA LYS A 376 2.85 -5.83 -27.50
C LYS A 376 4.34 -6.15 -27.60
N PHE A 377 4.95 -6.45 -26.47
CA PHE A 377 6.30 -7.01 -26.43
C PHE A 377 6.25 -8.48 -26.81
N ASN A 378 7.23 -8.94 -27.59
CA ASN A 378 7.31 -10.36 -27.98
C ASN A 378 7.69 -11.24 -26.79
N THR A 379 8.47 -10.70 -25.87
CA THR A 379 8.94 -11.42 -24.69
C THR A 379 8.81 -10.56 -23.43
N PRO A 380 8.70 -11.18 -22.23
CA PRO A 380 8.72 -10.43 -20.97
C PRO A 380 10.06 -9.70 -20.73
N PHE A 381 11.14 -10.11 -21.38
CA PHE A 381 12.46 -9.48 -21.27
C PHE A 381 12.54 -8.17 -22.06
N GLU A 382 11.89 -8.09 -23.21
CA GLU A 382 11.74 -6.82 -23.96
C GLU A 382 10.96 -5.77 -23.17
N SER A 383 9.92 -6.20 -22.44
CA SER A 383 9.16 -5.35 -21.53
C SER A 383 10.05 -4.75 -20.43
N ASP A 384 10.94 -5.57 -19.84
CA ASP A 384 11.89 -5.09 -18.85
C ASP A 384 12.90 -4.10 -19.45
N VAL A 385 13.41 -4.36 -20.66
CA VAL A 385 14.34 -3.45 -21.36
C VAL A 385 13.69 -2.09 -21.59
N TYR A 386 12.44 -2.07 -22.04
CA TYR A 386 11.69 -0.82 -22.23
C TYR A 386 11.59 -0.03 -20.92
N ALA A 387 11.18 -0.69 -19.84
CA ALA A 387 11.05 -0.05 -18.54
C ALA A 387 12.40 0.42 -17.98
N LEU A 388 13.47 -0.37 -18.13
CA LEU A 388 14.83 0.01 -17.75
C LEU A 388 15.30 1.25 -18.51
N ALA A 389 15.05 1.33 -19.81
CA ALA A 389 15.44 2.47 -20.62
C ALA A 389 14.80 3.78 -20.12
N ILE A 390 13.53 3.71 -19.73
CA ILE A 390 12.82 4.84 -19.12
C ILE A 390 13.44 5.22 -17.76
N MET A 391 13.74 4.23 -16.92
CA MET A 391 14.36 4.50 -15.62
C MET A 391 15.77 5.09 -15.78
N LEU A 392 16.54 4.60 -16.76
CA LEU A 392 17.87 5.13 -17.05
C LEU A 392 17.81 6.57 -17.57
N TRP A 393 16.87 6.89 -18.46
CA TRP A 393 16.68 8.27 -18.89
C TRP A 393 16.38 9.20 -17.70
N HIS A 394 15.48 8.77 -16.82
CA HIS A 394 15.18 9.54 -15.61
C HIS A 394 16.40 9.70 -14.70
N LEU A 395 17.18 8.64 -14.49
CA LEU A 395 18.40 8.68 -13.68
C LEU A 395 19.46 9.63 -14.23
N LEU A 396 19.73 9.55 -15.55
CA LEU A 396 20.85 10.23 -16.18
C LEU A 396 20.54 11.65 -16.61
N SER A 397 19.29 11.93 -17.05
CA SER A 397 18.87 13.26 -17.47
C SER A 397 18.18 14.07 -16.35
N GLY A 398 17.76 13.43 -15.28
CA GLY A 398 16.89 14.04 -14.26
C GLY A 398 15.44 14.28 -14.71
N GLN A 399 15.09 13.95 -15.94
CA GLN A 399 13.76 14.17 -16.50
C GLN A 399 12.84 12.99 -16.20
N ARG A 400 11.83 13.22 -15.38
CA ARG A 400 10.80 12.21 -15.10
C ARG A 400 9.88 12.05 -16.30
N ILE A 401 9.68 10.81 -16.73
CA ILE A 401 8.72 10.47 -17.77
C ILE A 401 7.34 10.24 -17.13
N SER A 402 6.34 10.90 -17.68
CA SER A 402 4.91 10.74 -17.38
C SER A 402 4.15 10.60 -18.69
N GLN A 403 2.84 10.35 -18.63
CA GLN A 403 2.00 10.36 -19.84
C GLN A 403 2.13 11.69 -20.62
N ASP A 404 2.17 12.80 -19.89
CA ASP A 404 2.27 14.15 -20.50
C ASP A 404 3.63 14.38 -21.18
N THR A 405 4.71 13.81 -20.66
CA THR A 405 6.07 13.99 -21.19
C THR A 405 6.47 12.92 -22.20
N LEU A 406 5.72 11.82 -22.33
CA LEU A 406 6.02 10.75 -23.28
C LEU A 406 6.00 11.25 -24.75
N LEU A 407 5.08 12.15 -25.07
CA LEU A 407 4.99 12.74 -26.41
C LEU A 407 6.24 13.56 -26.79
N SER A 408 6.86 14.23 -25.82
CA SER A 408 8.10 14.99 -26.04
C SER A 408 9.34 14.12 -26.01
N LEU A 409 9.31 12.96 -25.33
CA LEU A 409 10.45 12.10 -25.09
C LEU A 409 11.20 11.72 -26.38
N GLN A 410 10.48 11.40 -27.44
CA GLN A 410 11.09 11.07 -28.73
C GLN A 410 11.91 12.23 -29.28
N SER A 411 11.39 13.47 -29.18
CA SER A 411 12.09 14.68 -29.61
C SER A 411 13.27 14.99 -28.70
N ASP A 412 13.12 14.80 -27.40
CA ASP A 412 14.14 15.11 -26.40
C ASP A 412 15.34 14.17 -26.55
N LEU A 413 15.10 12.86 -26.75
CA LEU A 413 16.14 11.88 -27.03
C LEU A 413 16.89 12.18 -28.34
N LYS A 414 16.18 12.57 -29.42
CA LYS A 414 16.80 12.94 -30.71
C LYS A 414 17.64 14.21 -30.65
N LYS A 415 17.29 15.15 -29.76
CA LYS A 415 18.00 16.42 -29.58
C LYS A 415 19.15 16.31 -28.56
N SER A 416 19.16 15.28 -27.75
CA SER A 416 20.17 15.09 -26.71
C SER A 416 21.52 14.77 -27.32
N SER A 417 22.58 15.47 -26.87
CA SER A 417 23.97 15.16 -27.22
C SER A 417 24.60 14.07 -26.37
N ALA A 418 23.86 13.54 -25.36
CA ALA A 418 24.34 12.49 -24.50
C ALA A 418 24.55 11.19 -25.30
N PHE A 419 25.66 10.52 -25.11
CA PHE A 419 26.03 9.31 -25.86
C PHE A 419 25.02 8.16 -25.66
N TYR A 420 24.35 8.12 -24.53
CA TYR A 420 23.36 7.11 -24.20
C TYR A 420 21.96 7.37 -24.80
N ALA A 421 21.69 8.59 -25.25
CA ALA A 421 20.37 8.94 -25.75
C ALA A 421 19.94 8.13 -27.01
N PRO A 422 20.78 7.87 -28.01
CA PRO A 422 20.42 6.99 -29.13
C PRO A 422 20.10 5.56 -28.69
N VAL A 423 20.86 5.02 -27.72
CA VAL A 423 20.66 3.65 -27.24
C VAL A 423 19.33 3.55 -26.46
N ILE A 424 19.01 4.55 -25.65
CA ILE A 424 17.72 4.63 -24.94
C ILE A 424 16.58 4.79 -25.96
N TYR A 425 16.77 5.61 -27.00
CA TYR A 425 15.80 5.75 -28.09
C TYR A 425 15.50 4.41 -28.76
N ASP A 426 16.54 3.64 -29.10
CA ASP A 426 16.41 2.33 -29.73
C ASP A 426 15.69 1.32 -28.83
N ALA A 427 15.93 1.36 -27.52
CA ALA A 427 15.25 0.51 -26.55
C ALA A 427 13.75 0.83 -26.47
N ILE A 428 13.37 2.12 -26.45
CA ILE A 428 11.98 2.56 -26.23
C ILE A 428 11.16 2.48 -27.53
N PHE A 429 11.68 3.06 -28.64
CA PHE A 429 10.89 3.26 -29.86
C PHE A 429 11.11 2.19 -30.91
N ASN A 430 12.33 1.66 -31.02
CA ASN A 430 12.66 0.65 -32.01
C ASN A 430 12.59 -0.78 -31.48
N LYS A 431 12.46 -0.97 -30.13
CA LYS A 431 12.49 -2.28 -29.45
C LYS A 431 13.68 -3.14 -29.93
N ALA A 432 14.85 -2.49 -30.07
CA ALA A 432 16.02 -3.06 -30.71
C ALA A 432 16.70 -4.18 -29.90
N PHE A 433 16.38 -4.29 -28.61
CA PHE A 433 17.06 -5.20 -27.70
C PHE A 433 16.10 -6.24 -27.13
N LYS A 434 16.46 -7.51 -27.26
CA LYS A 434 15.63 -8.65 -26.81
C LYS A 434 15.72 -8.90 -25.31
N ASP A 435 16.80 -8.45 -24.65
CA ASP A 435 17.05 -8.63 -23.22
C ASP A 435 18.03 -7.59 -22.67
N ALA A 436 18.26 -7.61 -21.36
CA ALA A 436 19.15 -6.67 -20.69
C ALA A 436 20.62 -6.82 -21.10
N LEU A 437 21.07 -7.98 -21.60
CA LEU A 437 22.44 -8.18 -22.07
C LEU A 437 22.70 -7.41 -23.36
N ASP A 438 21.79 -7.53 -24.33
CA ASP A 438 21.87 -6.79 -25.59
C ASP A 438 21.86 -5.28 -25.32
N PHE A 439 20.99 -4.83 -24.40
CA PHE A 439 20.89 -3.41 -24.03
C PHE A 439 22.15 -2.91 -23.31
N LEU A 440 22.68 -3.65 -22.33
CA LEU A 440 23.94 -3.29 -21.65
C LEU A 440 25.13 -3.23 -22.64
N THR A 441 25.20 -4.18 -23.55
CA THR A 441 26.25 -4.24 -24.55
C THR A 441 26.23 -3.01 -25.44
N ALA A 442 25.06 -2.63 -25.94
CA ALA A 442 24.91 -1.42 -26.75
C ALA A 442 25.21 -0.14 -25.94
N PHE A 443 24.78 -0.10 -24.68
CA PHE A 443 25.03 1.03 -23.79
C PHE A 443 26.53 1.24 -23.53
N GLN A 444 27.26 0.15 -23.29
CA GLN A 444 28.72 0.18 -23.10
C GLN A 444 29.48 0.53 -24.40
N ALA A 445 29.01 0.04 -25.54
CA ALA A 445 29.63 0.33 -26.84
C ALA A 445 29.48 1.80 -27.26
N ALA A 446 28.40 2.46 -26.84
CA ALA A 446 28.16 3.87 -27.11
C ALA A 446 29.00 4.80 -26.22
N GLU A 447 29.55 4.31 -25.11
CA GLU A 447 30.33 5.13 -24.17
C GLU A 447 31.64 5.59 -24.83
N PRO A 448 31.96 6.90 -24.81
CA PRO A 448 33.22 7.41 -25.37
C PRO A 448 34.42 6.75 -24.70
N LYS A 449 35.35 6.28 -25.48
CA LYS A 449 36.60 5.69 -24.99
C LYS A 449 37.52 6.79 -24.44
N ARG A 450 37.38 7.13 -23.16
CA ARG A 450 38.21 8.15 -22.48
C ARG A 450 39.74 7.94 -22.64
N ALA A 451 40.19 6.69 -22.77
CA ALA A 451 41.60 6.39 -22.94
C ALA A 451 42.20 6.94 -24.26
N GLU A 452 41.43 7.04 -25.33
CA GLU A 452 41.89 7.61 -26.60
C GLU A 452 42.05 9.13 -26.56
N VAL A 453 41.18 9.82 -25.81
CA VAL A 453 41.27 11.28 -25.62
C VAL A 453 42.46 11.64 -24.74
N LEU A 454 42.72 10.90 -23.64
CA LEU A 454 43.88 11.15 -22.78
C LEU A 454 45.23 10.86 -23.45
N THR A 455 45.31 9.83 -24.31
CA THR A 455 46.52 9.54 -25.10
C THR A 455 46.72 10.55 -26.21
N PHE A 456 45.67 11.07 -26.82
CA PHE A 456 45.74 12.13 -27.81
C PHE A 456 46.24 13.45 -27.19
N ASP A 457 45.68 13.86 -26.06
CA ASP A 457 46.11 15.08 -25.33
C ASP A 457 47.53 14.98 -24.81
N ALA A 458 47.96 13.82 -24.31
CA ALA A 458 49.34 13.59 -23.88
C ALA A 458 50.35 13.69 -25.05
N LYS A 459 50.00 13.20 -26.24
CA LYS A 459 50.85 13.34 -27.45
C LYS A 459 50.89 14.77 -27.97
N LEU A 460 49.81 15.53 -27.83
CA LEU A 460 49.76 16.95 -28.17
C LEU A 460 50.64 17.81 -27.24
N LEU A 461 50.84 17.40 -26.01
CA LEU A 461 51.61 18.12 -25.02
C LEU A 461 53.12 17.74 -25.09
N GLU A 462 53.48 16.62 -25.69
CA GLU A 462 54.90 16.20 -25.82
C GLU A 462 55.83 17.24 -26.49
N PRO A 463 55.43 17.97 -27.57
CA PRO A 463 56.25 19.00 -28.17
C PRO A 463 56.53 20.19 -27.24
N TYR A 464 55.68 20.42 -26.21
CA TYR A 464 55.82 21.51 -25.27
C TYR A 464 56.56 21.14 -23.97
N ARG A 465 56.85 19.84 -23.77
CA ARG A 465 57.57 19.34 -22.60
C ARG A 465 59.00 19.87 -22.49
N HIS A 466 59.63 20.19 -23.62
CA HIS A 466 61.01 20.72 -23.66
C HIS A 466 61.09 22.24 -23.46
N SER A 467 59.99 22.96 -23.55
CA SER A 467 59.95 24.42 -23.35
C SER A 467 59.69 24.86 -21.91
N ILE A 468 59.42 23.94 -20.99
CA ILE A 468 59.13 24.25 -19.56
C ILE A 468 60.36 24.07 -18.68
N ASN A 469 61.48 23.52 -19.20
CA ASN A 469 62.71 23.28 -18.46
C ASN A 469 63.86 24.24 -18.85
N HIS A 470 63.56 25.46 -19.31
CA HIS A 470 64.54 26.55 -19.49
C HIS A 470 64.08 27.81 -18.79
#